data_61b162dec25446fb207a59ede86284d5
#
_entry.id   61b162dec25446fb207a59ede86284d5
#
_cell.length_a   1.000
_cell.length_b   1.000
_cell.length_c   1.000
_cell.angle_alpha   90.00
_cell.angle_beta   90.00
_cell.angle_gamma   90.00
#
_symmetry.space_group_name_H-M   'P 1'
#
loop_
_entity.id
_entity.type
_entity.pdbx_description
1 polymer ?
#
loop_
_entity_poly.entity_id
_entity_poly.type
_entity_poly.pdbx_seq_one_letter_code
_entity_poly.pdbx_strand_id
1 'polypeptide(L)' 'MLVTLVAILCNGQLCLEKVVTTSEQSGITMNACSVHAQIGIAEWLAKGPYHEWKLQRYKCVLGKYVPKNEA' A
#
# COMPACT_ATOMS: atom_id res chain seq x y z
N MET A 1 15.41 7.77 -6.24
CA MET A 1 15.16 6.38 -5.91
C MET A 1 13.66 6.12 -5.83
N LEU A 2 13.20 5.02 -6.40
CA LEU A 2 11.78 4.69 -6.36
C LEU A 2 11.43 4.00 -5.04
N VAL A 3 10.40 4.49 -4.37
CA VAL A 3 9.86 3.87 -3.15
C VAL A 3 8.42 3.49 -3.45
N THR A 4 8.05 2.27 -3.11
CA THR A 4 6.70 1.75 -3.34
C THR A 4 6.06 1.40 -2.01
N LEU A 5 4.87 1.93 -1.77
CA LEU A 5 4.07 1.60 -0.59
C LEU A 5 3.08 0.52 -0.97
N VAL A 6 3.18 -0.61 -0.28
CA VAL A 6 2.35 -1.78 -0.53
C VAL A 6 1.52 -2.07 0.70
N ALA A 7 0.22 -2.28 0.50
CA ALA A 7 -0.69 -2.66 1.57
C ALA A 7 -1.12 -4.11 1.41
N ILE A 8 -1.17 -4.83 2.51
CA ILE A 8 -1.72 -6.18 2.54
C ILE A 8 -3.09 -6.09 3.16
N LEU A 9 -4.11 -6.40 2.37
CA LEU A 9 -5.51 -6.28 2.74
C LEU A 9 -6.12 -7.66 2.87
N CYS A 10 -7.01 -7.82 3.83
CA CYS A 10 -7.71 -9.09 4.02
C CYS A 10 -9.20 -8.85 4.15
N ASN A 11 -9.97 -9.79 3.59
CA ASN A 11 -11.41 -9.83 3.71
C ASN A 11 -11.79 -11.29 3.95
N GLY A 12 -12.11 -11.60 5.21
CA GLY A 12 -12.32 -12.97 5.61
C GLY A 12 -11.02 -13.77 5.49
N GLN A 13 -11.04 -14.83 4.70
CA GLN A 13 -9.86 -15.66 4.49
C GLN A 13 -9.03 -15.24 3.29
N LEU A 14 -9.52 -14.28 2.52
CA LEU A 14 -8.81 -13.79 1.35
C LEU A 14 -7.95 -12.60 1.71
N CYS A 15 -6.69 -12.67 1.32
CA CYS A 15 -5.76 -11.55 1.50
C CYS A 15 -5.04 -11.30 0.19
N LEU A 16 -4.77 -10.04 -0.08
CA LEU A 16 -4.05 -9.66 -1.28
C LEU A 16 -3.13 -8.47 -1.01
N GLU A 17 -2.18 -8.29 -1.90
CA GLU A 17 -1.25 -7.17 -1.85
C GLU A 17 -1.63 -6.17 -2.93
N LYS A 18 -1.64 -4.89 -2.56
CA LYS A 18 -1.92 -3.81 -3.50
C LYS A 18 -0.90 -2.70 -3.36
N VAL A 19 -0.47 -2.15 -4.48
CA VAL A 19 0.38 -0.96 -4.48
C VAL A 19 -0.52 0.24 -4.22
N VAL A 20 -0.24 0.94 -3.13
CA VAL A 20 -1.01 2.12 -2.76
C VAL A 20 -0.51 3.34 -3.52
N THR A 21 0.80 3.57 -3.47
CA THR A 21 1.42 4.70 -4.16
C THR A 21 2.91 4.43 -4.33
N THR A 22 3.54 5.25 -5.17
CA THR A 22 4.99 5.22 -5.37
C THR A 22 5.53 6.62 -5.19
N SER A 23 6.86 6.71 -5.06
CA SER A 23 7.52 8.02 -4.96
C SER A 23 7.36 8.84 -6.24
N GLU A 24 7.10 8.22 -7.37
CA GLU A 24 6.83 8.93 -8.61
C GLU A 24 5.49 9.66 -8.57
N GLN A 25 4.52 9.10 -7.85
CA GLN A 25 3.18 9.66 -7.76
C GLN A 25 3.04 10.66 -6.63
N SER A 26 3.67 10.39 -5.49
CA SER A 26 3.46 11.19 -4.29
C SER A 26 4.72 11.88 -3.77
N GLY A 27 5.89 11.59 -4.33
CA GLY A 27 7.14 12.13 -3.84
C GLY A 27 7.56 11.59 -2.49
N ILE A 28 6.99 10.49 -2.06
CA ILE A 28 7.24 9.90 -0.74
C ILE A 28 8.66 9.39 -0.65
N THR A 29 9.30 9.62 0.50
CA THR A 29 10.62 9.04 0.81
C THR A 29 10.41 7.76 1.61
N MET A 30 11.46 6.96 1.75
CA MET A 30 11.39 5.75 2.57
C MET A 30 11.00 6.08 4.01
N ASN A 31 11.57 7.13 4.57
CA ASN A 31 11.27 7.54 5.93
C ASN A 31 9.81 8.01 6.05
N ALA A 32 9.35 8.83 5.12
CA ALA A 32 7.96 9.29 5.11
C ALA A 32 7.00 8.13 4.89
N CYS A 33 7.37 7.18 4.04
CA CYS A 33 6.57 5.98 3.84
C CYS A 33 6.35 5.23 5.15
N SER A 34 7.41 5.04 5.92
CA SER A 34 7.32 4.33 7.20
C SER A 34 6.49 5.09 8.23
N VAL A 35 6.65 6.41 8.28
CA VAL A 35 6.01 7.23 9.31
C VAL A 35 4.54 7.52 8.98
N HIS A 36 4.24 7.76 7.72
CA HIS A 36 2.92 8.23 7.30
C HIS A 36 2.10 7.18 6.55
N ALA A 37 2.59 5.96 6.46
CA ALA A 37 1.95 4.92 5.68
C ALA A 37 0.52 4.66 6.12
N GLN A 38 0.29 4.57 7.42
CA GLN A 38 -1.04 4.25 7.94
C GLN A 38 -2.07 5.30 7.55
N ILE A 39 -1.70 6.56 7.61
CA ILE A 39 -2.60 7.66 7.26
C ILE A 39 -2.94 7.60 5.77
N GLY A 40 -1.92 7.45 4.94
CA GLY A 40 -2.12 7.37 3.49
C GLY A 40 -2.95 6.17 3.07
N ILE A 41 -2.69 5.02 3.67
CA ILE A 41 -3.43 3.80 3.38
C ILE A 41 -4.88 3.92 3.84
N ALA A 42 -5.11 4.52 5.01
CA ALA A 42 -6.47 4.68 5.52
C ALA A 42 -7.31 5.53 4.57
N GLU A 43 -6.76 6.63 4.05
CA GLU A 43 -7.47 7.46 3.07
C GLU A 43 -7.69 6.70 1.77
N TRP A 44 -6.68 5.99 1.30
CA TRP A 44 -6.76 5.22 0.07
C TRP A 44 -7.85 4.15 0.17
N LEU A 45 -7.93 3.45 1.31
CA LEU A 45 -8.96 2.45 1.55
C LEU A 45 -10.35 3.07 1.58
N ALA A 46 -10.49 4.19 2.29
CA ALA A 46 -11.80 4.82 2.45
C ALA A 46 -12.37 5.33 1.13
N LYS A 47 -11.50 5.76 0.22
CA LYS A 47 -11.92 6.33 -1.06
C LYS A 47 -11.93 5.34 -2.20
N GLY A 48 -11.31 4.17 -2.02
CA GLY A 48 -11.15 3.20 -3.08
C GLY A 48 -12.17 2.07 -3.03
N PRO A 49 -12.05 1.12 -3.97
CA PRO A 49 -12.98 -0.01 -4.03
C PRO A 49 -12.76 -1.03 -2.91
N TYR A 50 -11.72 -0.87 -2.12
CA TYR A 50 -11.37 -1.80 -1.05
C TYR A 50 -11.79 -1.31 0.33
N HIS A 51 -12.78 -0.42 0.41
CA HIS A 51 -13.18 0.16 1.70
C HIS A 51 -13.75 -0.87 2.68
N GLU A 52 -14.21 -2.02 2.19
CA GLU A 52 -14.69 -3.10 3.05
C GLU A 52 -13.59 -4.05 3.49
N TRP A 53 -12.39 -3.92 2.91
CA TRP A 53 -11.26 -4.74 3.27
C TRP A 53 -10.55 -4.15 4.47
N LYS A 54 -9.89 -5.01 5.23
CA LYS A 54 -9.13 -4.57 6.40
C LYS A 54 -7.64 -4.59 6.09
N LEU A 55 -6.97 -3.55 6.50
CA LEU A 55 -5.51 -3.48 6.38
C LEU A 55 -4.89 -4.40 7.42
N GLN A 56 -4.22 -5.46 6.96
CA GLN A 56 -3.52 -6.35 7.85
C GLN A 56 -2.14 -5.79 8.19
N ARG A 57 -1.43 -5.32 7.17
CA ARG A 57 -0.13 -4.70 7.35
C ARG A 57 0.27 -3.98 6.07
N TYR A 58 1.37 -3.27 6.14
CA TYR A 58 1.91 -2.58 4.98
C TYR A 58 3.43 -2.74 4.96
N LYS A 59 4.03 -2.44 3.82
CA LYS A 59 5.48 -2.42 3.69
C LYS A 59 5.89 -1.34 2.71
N CYS A 60 7.10 -0.83 2.90
CA CYS A 60 7.72 0.12 2.00
C CYS A 60 8.93 -0.57 1.38
N VAL A 61 8.96 -0.63 0.06
CA VAL A 61 10.04 -1.31 -0.65
C VAL A 61 10.75 -0.33 -1.57
N LEU A 62 12.04 -0.56 -1.75
CA LEU A 62 12.84 0.20 -2.71
C LEU A 62 12.67 -0.43 -4.07
N GLY A 63 12.45 0.42 -5.09
CA GLY A 63 12.30 -0.03 -6.45
C GLY A 63 10.86 -0.39 -6.78
N LYS A 64 10.68 -0.93 -7.98
CA LYS A 64 9.38 -1.33 -8.46
C LYS A 64 8.93 -2.63 -7.81
N TYR A 65 7.69 -2.67 -7.40
CA TYR A 65 7.12 -3.86 -6.76
C TYR A 65 5.89 -4.32 -7.53
N VAL A 66 5.83 -5.61 -7.82
CA VAL A 66 4.68 -6.23 -8.47
C VAL A 66 4.01 -7.15 -7.46
N PRO A 67 2.76 -6.87 -7.07
CA PRO A 67 2.05 -7.73 -6.11
C PRO A 67 1.85 -9.13 -6.64
N LYS A 68 2.02 -10.11 -5.77
CA LYS A 68 1.91 -11.52 -6.15
C LYS A 68 0.50 -11.93 -6.53
N ASN A 69 -0.49 -11.22 -6.02
CA ASN A 69 -1.90 -11.56 -6.23
C ASN A 69 -2.49 -10.95 -7.49
N GLU A 70 -1.70 -10.17 -8.22
CA GLU A 70 -2.14 -9.62 -9.48
C GLU A 70 -1.52 -10.44 -10.62
N ALA A 71 -2.38 -11.06 -11.37
CA ALA A 71 -1.95 -11.87 -12.51
C ALA A 71 -1.59 -10.98 -13.69
#